data_d7b62f4c59a632c377a3c4077b67d604
#
_entry.id   d7b62f4c59a632c377a3c4077b67d604
#
_cell.length_a   1.000
_cell.length_b   1.000
_cell.length_c   1.000
_cell.angle_alpha   90.00
_cell.angle_beta   90.00
_cell.angle_gamma   90.00
#
_symmetry.space_group_name_H-M   'P 1'
#
loop_
_entity.id
_entity.type
_entity.pdbx_description
1 polymer ?
#
loop_
_entity_poly.entity_id
_entity_poly.type
_entity_poly.pdbx_seq_one_letter_code
_entity_poly.pdbx_strand_id
1 'polypeptide(L)'
;MTAFKRSEKFERGLQTRRDVLGDEYVDRALNNANDYNWPMQAFVTEYCWDEIWNRSGLSRKDRSMLNLGMVCALGRTNELKAHVRGAVNNGWTQEELREVFLQVAVYCGVPAGVDSFRTAQEVLREMDQAEDS
;
A
#
# COMPACT_ATOMS: atom_id res chain seq x y z
N MET A 1 -25.73 -3.82 15.76
CA MET A 1 -24.33 -3.53 15.42
C MET A 1 -24.07 -2.04 15.59
N THR A 2 -23.10 -1.69 16.41
CA THR A 2 -22.76 -0.29 16.64
C THR A 2 -22.02 0.26 15.43
N ALA A 3 -22.50 1.34 14.86
CA ALA A 3 -21.80 1.99 13.75
C ALA A 3 -20.51 2.61 14.28
N PHE A 4 -19.42 2.40 13.55
CA PHE A 4 -18.13 2.99 13.91
C PHE A 4 -18.15 4.49 13.58
N LYS A 5 -17.65 5.28 14.52
CA LYS A 5 -17.63 6.73 14.37
C LYS A 5 -16.50 7.12 13.40
N ARG A 6 -16.85 7.89 12.38
CA ARG A 6 -15.93 8.37 11.34
C ARG A 6 -15.87 9.90 11.37
N SER A 7 -14.68 10.45 11.54
CA SER A 7 -14.44 11.87 11.49
C SER A 7 -14.32 12.35 10.03
N GLU A 8 -14.34 13.66 9.83
CA GLU A 8 -14.02 14.23 8.50
C GLU A 8 -12.60 13.85 8.07
N LYS A 9 -11.68 13.80 9.02
CA LYS A 9 -10.31 13.37 8.80
C LYS A 9 -10.26 11.93 8.30
N PHE A 10 -11.06 11.06 8.90
CA PHE A 10 -11.21 9.67 8.45
C PHE A 10 -11.71 9.61 7.01
N GLU A 11 -12.73 10.39 6.67
CA GLU A 11 -13.29 10.37 5.31
C GLU A 11 -12.29 10.85 4.26
N ARG A 12 -11.49 11.89 4.57
CA ARG A 12 -10.42 12.33 3.67
C ARG A 12 -9.34 11.28 3.49
N GLY A 13 -8.92 10.66 4.59
CA GLY A 13 -7.92 9.59 4.56
C GLY A 13 -8.42 8.36 3.82
N LEU A 14 -9.69 8.03 4.00
CA LEU A 14 -10.32 6.92 3.30
C LEU A 14 -10.29 7.13 1.79
N GLN A 15 -10.59 8.33 1.32
CA GLN A 15 -10.54 8.63 -0.11
C GLN A 15 -9.12 8.47 -0.66
N THR A 16 -8.13 8.99 0.06
CA THR A 16 -6.72 8.86 -0.34
C THR A 16 -6.29 7.39 -0.37
N ARG A 17 -6.68 6.62 0.65
CA ARG A 17 -6.40 5.19 0.72
C ARG A 17 -7.01 4.46 -0.47
N ARG A 18 -8.24 4.80 -0.85
CA ARG A 18 -8.92 4.23 -2.03
C ARG A 18 -8.21 4.60 -3.32
N ASP A 19 -7.79 5.86 -3.45
CA ASP A 19 -7.08 6.33 -4.66
C ASP A 19 -5.77 5.56 -4.86
N VAL A 20 -5.07 5.23 -3.79
CA VAL A 20 -3.76 4.57 -3.86
C VAL A 20 -3.90 3.05 -3.94
N LEU A 21 -4.68 2.43 -3.04
CA LEU A 21 -4.75 0.97 -2.92
C LEU A 21 -5.90 0.33 -3.70
N GLY A 22 -6.87 1.13 -4.15
CA GLY A 22 -8.04 0.64 -4.87
C GLY A 22 -9.21 0.31 -3.93
N ASP A 23 -10.43 0.42 -4.46
CA ASP A 23 -11.65 0.23 -3.68
C ASP A 23 -11.78 -1.18 -3.13
N GLU A 24 -11.45 -2.19 -3.92
CA GLU A 24 -11.59 -3.59 -3.52
C GLU A 24 -10.75 -3.92 -2.28
N TYR A 25 -9.48 -3.47 -2.27
CA TYR A 25 -8.60 -3.69 -1.13
C TYR A 25 -9.12 -2.99 0.13
N VAL A 26 -9.54 -1.74 -0.02
CA VAL A 26 -10.04 -0.94 1.10
C VAL A 26 -11.36 -1.49 1.62
N ASP A 27 -12.28 -1.87 0.74
CA ASP A 27 -13.56 -2.48 1.14
C ASP A 27 -13.34 -3.74 1.95
N ARG A 28 -12.39 -4.57 1.54
CA ARG A 28 -12.03 -5.80 2.27
C ARG A 28 -11.54 -5.48 3.68
N ALA A 29 -10.68 -4.47 3.81
CA ALA A 29 -10.17 -4.03 5.12
C ALA A 29 -11.32 -3.51 6.00
N LEU A 30 -12.22 -2.70 5.46
CA LEU A 30 -13.36 -2.15 6.20
C LEU A 30 -14.37 -3.23 6.58
N ASN A 31 -14.60 -4.20 5.71
CA ASN A 31 -15.53 -5.31 5.99
C ASN A 31 -15.02 -6.21 7.11
N ASN A 32 -13.70 -6.24 7.32
CA ASN A 32 -13.09 -7.00 8.41
C ASN A 32 -12.97 -6.19 9.71
N ALA A 33 -13.47 -4.95 9.73
CA ALA A 33 -13.41 -4.11 10.92
C ALA A 33 -14.37 -4.60 11.99
N ASN A 34 -13.91 -4.56 13.23
CA ASN A 34 -14.68 -4.92 14.41
C ASN A 34 -14.23 -4.06 15.59
N ASP A 35 -14.86 -4.27 16.75
CA ASP A 35 -14.55 -3.45 17.94
C ASP A 35 -13.08 -3.54 18.35
N TYR A 36 -12.45 -4.68 18.14
CA TYR A 36 -11.04 -4.87 18.51
C TYR A 36 -10.10 -4.07 17.61
N ASN A 37 -10.30 -4.16 16.30
CA ASN A 37 -9.33 -3.56 15.34
C ASN A 37 -9.73 -2.16 14.86
N TRP A 38 -10.93 -1.69 15.17
CA TRP A 38 -11.37 -0.37 14.71
C TRP A 38 -10.42 0.77 15.11
N PRO A 39 -9.92 0.84 16.36
CA PRO A 39 -8.97 1.91 16.71
C PRO A 39 -7.75 1.96 15.79
N MET A 40 -7.24 0.80 15.35
CA MET A 40 -6.12 0.75 14.41
C MET A 40 -6.55 1.20 13.02
N GLN A 41 -7.73 0.79 12.56
CA GLN A 41 -8.26 1.25 11.27
C GLN A 41 -8.45 2.77 11.25
N ALA A 42 -8.99 3.32 12.32
CA ALA A 42 -9.18 4.77 12.45
C ALA A 42 -7.84 5.49 12.47
N PHE A 43 -6.89 5.01 13.25
CA PHE A 43 -5.54 5.60 13.36
C PHE A 43 -4.82 5.59 12.01
N VAL A 44 -4.79 4.45 11.34
CA VAL A 44 -4.13 4.31 10.04
C VAL A 44 -4.78 5.25 9.01
N THR A 45 -6.09 5.28 8.97
CA THR A 45 -6.82 6.08 7.98
C THR A 45 -6.63 7.58 8.23
N GLU A 46 -6.72 8.02 9.47
CA GLU A 46 -6.60 9.44 9.82
C GLU A 46 -5.14 9.92 9.80
N TYR A 47 -4.24 9.16 10.41
CA TYR A 47 -2.85 9.59 10.56
C TYR A 47 -2.03 9.33 9.29
N CYS A 48 -2.01 8.09 8.81
CA CYS A 48 -1.21 7.76 7.64
C CYS A 48 -1.82 8.32 6.37
N TRP A 49 -3.08 8.01 6.11
CA TRP A 49 -3.68 8.29 4.81
C TRP A 49 -4.16 9.73 4.66
N ASP A 50 -4.61 10.39 5.73
CA ASP A 50 -4.94 11.80 5.65
C ASP A 50 -3.74 12.69 5.99
N GLU A 51 -3.22 12.60 7.20
CA GLU A 51 -2.18 13.55 7.65
C GLU A 51 -0.89 13.46 6.86
N ILE A 52 -0.41 12.25 6.59
CA ILE A 52 0.91 12.09 5.96
C ILE A 52 0.80 12.02 4.43
N TRP A 53 -0.06 11.14 3.90
CA TRP A 53 -0.16 10.95 2.46
C TRP A 53 -0.68 12.17 1.71
N ASN A 54 -1.45 13.03 2.36
CA ASN A 54 -1.97 14.26 1.75
C ASN A 54 -1.06 15.48 1.93
N ARG A 55 0.13 15.31 2.53
CA ARG A 55 1.10 16.40 2.61
C ARG A 55 1.71 16.66 1.23
N SER A 56 1.96 17.95 0.93
CA SER A 56 2.47 18.38 -0.36
C SER A 56 3.99 18.21 -0.53
N GLY A 57 4.72 17.81 0.52
CA GLY A 57 6.18 17.74 0.48
C GLY A 57 6.75 16.65 -0.40
N LEU A 58 6.00 15.57 -0.63
CA LEU A 58 6.34 14.51 -1.57
C LEU A 58 5.09 14.14 -2.36
N SER A 59 5.28 13.75 -3.62
CA SER A 59 4.18 13.22 -4.43
C SER A 59 3.74 11.84 -3.89
N ARG A 60 2.53 11.43 -4.24
CA ARG A 60 2.06 10.07 -3.92
C ARG A 60 2.94 9.01 -4.58
N LYS A 61 3.41 9.29 -5.79
CA LYS A 61 4.32 8.39 -6.50
C LYS A 61 5.60 8.18 -5.70
N ASP A 62 6.22 9.26 -5.22
CA ASP A 62 7.45 9.17 -4.43
C ASP A 62 7.22 8.48 -3.09
N ARG A 63 6.09 8.74 -2.44
CA ARG A 63 5.74 8.06 -1.18
C ARG A 63 5.61 6.55 -1.38
N SER A 64 5.05 6.13 -2.51
CA SER A 64 4.95 4.70 -2.83
C SER A 64 6.32 4.04 -2.93
N MET A 65 7.27 4.67 -3.62
CA MET A 65 8.63 4.12 -3.75
C MET A 65 9.31 4.01 -2.38
N LEU A 66 9.20 5.08 -1.58
CA LEU A 66 9.77 5.10 -0.24
C LEU A 66 9.23 3.96 0.62
N ASN A 67 7.90 3.74 0.57
CA ASN A 67 7.26 2.66 1.30
C ASN A 67 7.73 1.28 0.83
N LEU A 68 7.89 1.09 -0.48
CA LEU A 68 8.40 -0.19 -1.00
C LEU A 68 9.75 -0.54 -0.38
N GLY A 69 10.67 0.41 -0.35
CA GLY A 69 11.98 0.19 0.26
C GLY A 69 11.88 -0.18 1.74
N MET A 70 11.06 0.54 2.49
CA MET A 70 10.91 0.32 3.92
C MET A 70 10.25 -1.02 4.24
N VAL A 71 9.15 -1.38 3.58
CA VAL A 71 8.47 -2.65 3.88
C VAL A 71 9.28 -3.85 3.43
N CYS A 72 10.06 -3.72 2.35
CA CYS A 72 10.99 -4.77 1.94
C CYS A 72 12.09 -4.98 2.99
N ALA A 73 12.69 -3.89 3.47
CA ALA A 73 13.74 -3.95 4.48
C ALA A 73 13.23 -4.57 5.79
N LEU A 74 11.98 -4.29 6.15
CA LEU A 74 11.35 -4.81 7.37
C LEU A 74 10.77 -6.21 7.20
N GLY A 75 10.72 -6.74 5.98
CA GLY A 75 10.15 -8.06 5.70
C GLY A 75 8.65 -8.12 5.84
N ARG A 76 7.93 -7.03 5.58
CA ARG A 76 6.47 -6.94 5.73
C ARG A 76 5.78 -7.33 4.43
N THR A 77 5.57 -8.63 4.22
CA THR A 77 5.05 -9.17 2.97
C THR A 77 3.65 -8.69 2.63
N ASN A 78 2.74 -8.63 3.61
CA ASN A 78 1.37 -8.19 3.36
C ASN A 78 1.33 -6.71 2.96
N GLU A 79 2.09 -5.87 3.65
CA GLU A 79 2.21 -4.45 3.33
C GLU A 79 2.90 -4.26 1.99
N LEU A 80 3.86 -5.11 1.65
CA LEU A 80 4.52 -5.07 0.34
C LEU A 80 3.50 -5.30 -0.78
N LYS A 81 2.62 -6.28 -0.63
CA LYS A 81 1.57 -6.54 -1.63
C LYS A 81 0.70 -5.31 -1.85
N ALA A 82 0.26 -4.68 -0.76
CA ALA A 82 -0.56 -3.47 -0.83
C ALA A 82 0.20 -2.33 -1.51
N HIS A 83 1.45 -2.12 -1.17
CA HIS A 83 2.24 -1.00 -1.70
C HIS A 83 2.76 -1.23 -3.11
N VAL A 84 2.91 -2.46 -3.57
CA VAL A 84 3.15 -2.75 -4.99
C VAL A 84 1.93 -2.29 -5.80
N ARG A 85 0.73 -2.65 -5.36
CA ARG A 85 -0.51 -2.21 -6.00
C ARG A 85 -0.61 -0.69 -6.00
N GLY A 86 -0.32 -0.08 -4.86
CA GLY A 86 -0.33 1.38 -4.72
C GLY A 86 0.70 2.06 -5.63
N ALA A 87 1.88 1.49 -5.76
CA ALA A 87 2.94 2.04 -6.62
C ALA A 87 2.50 2.04 -8.08
N VAL A 88 1.91 0.94 -8.56
CA VAL A 88 1.38 0.86 -9.92
C VAL A 88 0.27 1.91 -10.12
N ASN A 89 -0.66 1.99 -9.18
CA ASN A 89 -1.75 2.98 -9.23
C ASN A 89 -1.22 4.41 -9.25
N ASN A 90 -0.09 4.67 -8.59
CA ASN A 90 0.54 6.00 -8.54
C ASN A 90 1.48 6.26 -9.71
N GLY A 91 1.57 5.34 -10.67
CA GLY A 91 2.27 5.57 -11.93
C GLY A 91 3.64 4.90 -12.09
N TRP A 92 4.07 4.04 -11.15
CA TRP A 92 5.30 3.28 -11.32
C TRP A 92 5.08 2.13 -12.30
N THR A 93 6.03 1.92 -13.20
CA THR A 93 5.99 0.82 -14.17
C THR A 93 6.63 -0.43 -13.59
N GLN A 94 6.31 -1.57 -14.18
CA GLN A 94 6.90 -2.87 -13.81
C GLN A 94 8.43 -2.83 -13.94
N GLU A 95 8.94 -2.19 -14.99
CA GLU A 95 10.38 -2.04 -15.21
C GLU A 95 11.04 -1.22 -14.11
N GLU A 96 10.38 -0.17 -13.66
CA GLU A 96 10.90 0.66 -12.57
C GLU A 96 10.85 -0.10 -11.23
N LEU A 97 9.78 -0.85 -10.98
CA LEU A 97 9.68 -1.68 -9.76
C LEU A 97 10.79 -2.72 -9.71
N ARG A 98 11.13 -3.33 -10.85
CA ARG A 98 12.26 -4.25 -10.95
C ARG A 98 13.54 -3.60 -10.42
N GLU A 99 13.80 -2.35 -10.79
CA GLU A 99 14.97 -1.62 -10.34
C GLU A 99 14.95 -1.34 -8.84
N VAL A 100 13.77 -1.05 -8.29
CA VAL A 100 13.59 -0.87 -6.84
C VAL A 100 14.00 -2.14 -6.09
N PHE A 101 13.54 -3.31 -6.54
CA PHE A 101 13.81 -4.57 -5.84
C PHE A 101 15.26 -5.05 -6.03
N LEU A 102 15.90 -4.71 -7.15
CA LEU A 102 17.34 -4.92 -7.31
C LEU A 102 18.13 -4.07 -6.31
N GLN A 103 17.72 -2.83 -6.11
CA GLN A 103 18.34 -1.95 -5.11
C GLN A 103 18.16 -2.54 -3.70
N VAL A 104 16.98 -3.05 -3.38
CA VAL A 104 16.70 -3.74 -2.12
C VAL A 104 17.65 -4.92 -1.93
N ALA A 105 17.87 -5.73 -2.98
CA ALA A 105 18.75 -6.89 -2.91
C ALA A 105 20.18 -6.50 -2.53
N VAL A 106 20.66 -5.36 -3.05
CA VAL A 106 22.02 -4.89 -2.76
C VAL A 106 22.16 -4.37 -1.33
N TYR A 107 21.17 -3.61 -0.84
CA TYR A 107 21.30 -2.96 0.47
C TYR A 107 20.70 -3.75 1.62
N CYS A 108 19.73 -4.63 1.35
CA CYS A 108 19.04 -5.41 2.40
C CYS A 108 19.34 -6.90 2.33
N GLY A 109 20.08 -7.35 1.31
CA GLY A 109 20.45 -8.74 1.12
C GLY A 109 19.64 -9.42 0.01
N VAL A 110 20.28 -10.39 -0.64
CA VAL A 110 19.68 -11.11 -1.78
C VAL A 110 18.37 -11.81 -1.40
N PRO A 111 18.25 -12.46 -0.21
CA PRO A 111 16.96 -13.07 0.15
C PRO A 111 15.80 -12.08 0.21
N ALA A 112 16.02 -10.87 0.73
CA ALA A 112 14.99 -9.83 0.75
C ALA A 112 14.60 -9.42 -0.68
N GLY A 113 15.57 -9.31 -1.56
CA GLY A 113 15.31 -9.00 -2.98
C GLY A 113 14.51 -10.10 -3.67
N VAL A 114 14.88 -11.37 -3.46
CA VAL A 114 14.18 -12.53 -4.05
C VAL A 114 12.72 -12.57 -3.57
N ASP A 115 12.48 -12.39 -2.29
CA ASP A 115 11.13 -12.38 -1.72
C ASP A 115 10.30 -11.23 -2.29
N SER A 116 10.93 -10.06 -2.45
CA SER A 116 10.26 -8.88 -3.01
C SER A 116 9.85 -9.10 -4.47
N PHE A 117 10.73 -9.67 -5.28
CA PHE A 117 10.41 -10.03 -6.67
C PHE A 117 9.24 -10.99 -6.74
N ARG A 118 9.27 -12.04 -5.92
CA ARG A 118 8.22 -13.07 -5.91
C ARG A 118 6.88 -12.48 -5.49
N THR A 119 6.86 -11.71 -4.42
CA THR A 119 5.65 -11.09 -3.90
C THR A 119 5.08 -10.09 -4.92
N ALA A 120 5.92 -9.24 -5.48
CA ALA A 120 5.50 -8.26 -6.48
C ALA A 120 4.96 -8.93 -7.74
N GLN A 121 5.57 -10.03 -8.17
CA GLN A 121 5.12 -10.76 -9.36
C GLN A 121 3.69 -11.27 -9.18
N GLU A 122 3.33 -11.77 -8.00
CA GLU A 122 1.97 -12.21 -7.71
C GLU A 122 0.97 -11.06 -7.87
N VAL A 123 1.28 -9.90 -7.30
CA VAL A 123 0.41 -8.72 -7.36
C VAL A 123 0.26 -8.22 -8.79
N LEU A 124 1.38 -8.14 -9.52
CA LEU A 124 1.37 -7.67 -10.91
C LEU A 124 0.54 -8.58 -11.80
N ARG A 125 0.61 -9.89 -11.60
CA ARG A 125 -0.24 -10.85 -12.32
C ARG A 125 -1.71 -10.66 -12.01
N GLU A 126 -2.06 -10.47 -10.74
CA GLU A 126 -3.45 -10.22 -10.33
C GLU A 126 -3.99 -8.95 -10.97
N MET A 127 -3.19 -7.88 -11.02
CA MET A 127 -3.59 -6.62 -11.62
C MET A 127 -3.79 -6.75 -13.13
N ASP A 128 -2.88 -7.46 -13.82
CA ASP A 128 -3.00 -7.72 -15.25
C ASP A 128 -4.26 -8.53 -15.58
N GLN A 129 -4.56 -9.56 -14.79
CA GLN A 129 -5.76 -10.38 -14.96
C GLN A 129 -7.04 -9.57 -14.75
N ALA A 130 -7.04 -8.64 -13.81
CA ALA A 130 -8.19 -7.79 -13.56
C ALA A 130 -8.45 -6.83 -14.72
N GLU A 131 -7.40 -6.35 -15.40
CA GLU A 131 -7.52 -5.50 -16.59
C GLU A 131 -8.07 -6.26 -17.80
N ASP A 132 -7.75 -7.56 -17.89
CA ASP A 132 -8.14 -8.41 -19.01
C ASP A 132 -9.57 -8.96 -18.87
N SER A 133 -10.23 -8.76 -17.74
CA SER A 133 -11.58 -9.29 -17.49
C SER A 133 -12.69 -8.29 -17.77
#